data_5b4227bfdcab9f819538e7ce017aa330
#
_entry.id   5b4227bfdcab9f819538e7ce017aa330
#
_cell.length_a   1.000
_cell.length_b   1.000
_cell.length_c   1.000
_cell.angle_alpha   90.00
_cell.angle_beta   90.00
_cell.angle_gamma   90.00
#
_symmetry.space_group_name_H-M   'P 1'
#
loop_
_entity.id
_entity.type
_entity.pdbx_description
1 polymer ?
#
loop_
_entity_poly.entity_id
_entity_poly.type
_entity_poly.pdbx_seq_one_letter_code
_entity_poly.pdbx_strand_id
1 'polypeptide(L)'
;MTMSVQLAPRPKNEDRRVVAVKRTGIIDSDQSENFSVFCELAKELTNFDYIAFSLFDENYQCKISTTNGTDNEKSERTEFNVCSYVLLSSEPTLIPDLSKHEKWMHHPAVLSGEGYLGYAGFPVINKDNYALGTFCLLNSEPAALSEHQVRLIKGIAERIAHQIDIQTNQRETTVDAVQSALRTFTSISSDNNLFIFNNFLSVCLGKSLPSDDMKILDQMGLTENAELSPKGKDILRQMKLQPKVMKKKIVSSKDKPQFLDDLLGEL
;
A
#
# COMPACT_ATOMS: atom_id res chain seq x y z
N MET A 1 -37.84 -18.70 -13.21
CA MET A 1 -37.28 -18.34 -11.88
C MET A 1 -36.42 -17.12 -12.09
N THR A 2 -36.86 -15.96 -11.65
CA THR A 2 -36.04 -14.73 -11.66
C THR A 2 -34.91 -14.94 -10.68
N MET A 3 -33.64 -15.00 -11.17
CA MET A 3 -32.49 -15.01 -10.28
C MET A 3 -32.42 -13.64 -9.58
N SER A 4 -32.71 -13.63 -8.29
CA SER A 4 -32.47 -12.43 -7.47
C SER A 4 -30.94 -12.23 -7.31
N VAL A 5 -30.52 -11.00 -7.32
CA VAL A 5 -29.11 -10.66 -6.95
C VAL A 5 -28.85 -11.20 -5.54
N GLN A 6 -27.75 -11.90 -5.35
CA GLN A 6 -27.42 -12.55 -4.08
C GLN A 6 -26.13 -11.95 -3.51
N LEU A 7 -26.03 -11.98 -2.19
CA LEU A 7 -24.78 -11.62 -1.50
C LEU A 7 -23.63 -12.52 -2.00
N ALA A 8 -22.50 -11.93 -2.31
CA ALA A 8 -21.32 -12.68 -2.69
C ALA A 8 -20.90 -13.65 -1.57
N PRO A 9 -20.64 -14.92 -1.88
CA PRO A 9 -20.08 -15.82 -0.88
C PRO A 9 -18.74 -15.30 -0.40
N ARG A 10 -18.39 -15.63 0.83
CA ARG A 10 -17.05 -15.28 1.34
C ARG A 10 -16.00 -16.22 0.75
N PRO A 11 -14.79 -15.73 0.41
CA PRO A 11 -13.69 -16.60 0.03
C PRO A 11 -13.41 -17.67 1.10
N LYS A 12 -12.97 -18.84 0.70
CA LYS A 12 -12.66 -19.95 1.65
C LYS A 12 -11.62 -19.57 2.72
N ASN A 13 -10.79 -18.58 2.45
CA ASN A 13 -9.73 -18.06 3.33
C ASN A 13 -10.07 -16.69 3.95
N GLU A 14 -11.36 -16.35 4.06
CA GLU A 14 -11.81 -15.00 4.46
C GLU A 14 -11.18 -14.52 5.76
N ASP A 15 -11.11 -15.34 6.80
CA ASP A 15 -10.51 -14.96 8.09
C ASP A 15 -9.06 -14.50 7.93
N ARG A 16 -8.27 -15.26 7.17
CA ARG A 16 -6.86 -14.92 6.91
C ARG A 16 -6.72 -13.72 5.98
N ARG A 17 -7.60 -13.62 4.99
CA ARG A 17 -7.67 -12.47 4.08
C ARG A 17 -7.95 -11.18 4.86
N VAL A 18 -8.93 -11.18 5.76
CA VAL A 18 -9.27 -10.03 6.61
C VAL A 18 -8.10 -9.64 7.52
N VAL A 19 -7.41 -10.62 8.11
CA VAL A 19 -6.17 -10.35 8.88
C VAL A 19 -5.11 -9.70 7.99
N ALA A 20 -4.91 -10.20 6.76
CA ALA A 20 -3.95 -9.59 5.84
C ALA A 20 -4.32 -8.14 5.49
N VAL A 21 -5.60 -7.84 5.28
CA VAL A 21 -6.08 -6.46 5.06
C VAL A 21 -5.82 -5.58 6.27
N LYS A 22 -6.15 -6.03 7.48
CA LYS A 22 -5.92 -5.26 8.73
C LYS A 22 -4.42 -4.97 8.95
N ARG A 23 -3.55 -5.92 8.61
CA ARG A 23 -2.08 -5.74 8.69
C ARG A 23 -1.57 -4.59 7.83
N THR A 24 -2.23 -4.27 6.72
CA THR A 24 -1.82 -3.14 5.86
C THR A 24 -1.93 -1.80 6.58
N GLY A 25 -2.91 -1.65 7.47
CA GLY A 25 -3.22 -0.40 8.17
C GLY A 25 -3.70 0.73 7.26
N ILE A 26 -4.17 0.40 6.04
CA ILE A 26 -4.55 1.40 5.03
C ILE A 26 -6.00 1.87 5.24
N ILE A 27 -6.93 0.98 5.62
CA ILE A 27 -8.37 1.27 5.66
C ILE A 27 -8.73 2.48 6.54
N ASP A 28 -8.04 2.68 7.67
CA ASP A 28 -8.33 3.74 8.62
C ASP A 28 -7.25 4.85 8.60
N SER A 29 -6.51 4.96 7.49
CA SER A 29 -5.48 5.97 7.30
C SER A 29 -5.75 6.80 6.04
N ASP A 30 -5.34 8.06 6.06
CA ASP A 30 -5.42 8.92 4.89
C ASP A 30 -4.23 8.65 3.97
N GLN A 31 -4.41 7.67 3.07
CA GLN A 31 -3.39 7.26 2.10
C GLN A 31 -3.89 7.31 0.65
N SER A 32 -4.99 8.00 0.39
CA SER A 32 -5.58 8.13 -0.95
C SER A 32 -4.58 8.62 -1.99
N GLU A 33 -3.76 9.62 -1.64
CA GLU A 33 -2.72 10.19 -2.52
C GLU A 33 -1.69 9.14 -3.00
N ASN A 34 -1.39 8.14 -2.20
CA ASN A 34 -0.44 7.08 -2.56
C ASN A 34 -0.95 6.19 -3.70
N PHE A 35 -2.25 6.21 -3.97
CA PHE A 35 -2.91 5.34 -4.94
C PHE A 35 -3.63 6.10 -6.05
N SER A 36 -3.82 7.43 -5.95
CA SER A 36 -4.53 8.25 -6.92
C SER A 36 -3.94 8.16 -8.32
N VAL A 37 -2.62 8.16 -8.43
CA VAL A 37 -1.92 8.04 -9.71
C VAL A 37 -2.32 6.77 -10.49
N PHE A 38 -2.63 5.68 -9.81
CA PHE A 38 -3.07 4.44 -10.47
C PHE A 38 -4.49 4.57 -11.04
N CYS A 39 -5.38 5.25 -10.31
CA CYS A 39 -6.74 5.51 -10.76
C CYS A 39 -6.74 6.47 -11.96
N GLU A 40 -5.99 7.55 -11.90
CA GLU A 40 -5.85 8.51 -13.00
C GLU A 40 -5.25 7.87 -14.25
N LEU A 41 -4.15 7.11 -14.09
CA LEU A 41 -3.53 6.40 -15.22
C LEU A 41 -4.49 5.42 -15.87
N ALA A 42 -5.26 4.66 -15.09
CA ALA A 42 -6.24 3.72 -15.63
C ALA A 42 -7.37 4.45 -16.38
N LYS A 43 -7.80 5.61 -15.88
CA LYS A 43 -8.79 6.45 -16.55
C LYS A 43 -8.30 6.91 -17.92
N GLU A 44 -7.08 7.45 -17.99
CA GLU A 44 -6.46 7.88 -19.25
C GLU A 44 -6.28 6.72 -20.26
N LEU A 45 -5.93 5.51 -19.77
CA LEU A 45 -5.72 4.34 -20.62
C LEU A 45 -7.02 3.74 -21.17
N THR A 46 -8.15 3.92 -20.49
CA THR A 46 -9.39 3.19 -20.82
C THR A 46 -10.55 4.08 -21.21
N ASN A 47 -10.52 5.37 -20.86
CA ASN A 47 -11.63 6.32 -20.98
C ASN A 47 -12.90 5.88 -20.23
N PHE A 48 -12.77 5.04 -19.19
CA PHE A 48 -13.89 4.73 -18.31
C PHE A 48 -14.20 5.93 -17.42
N ASP A 49 -15.49 6.13 -17.10
CA ASP A 49 -15.96 7.32 -16.38
C ASP A 49 -15.48 7.37 -14.94
N TYR A 50 -15.45 6.20 -14.29
CA TYR A 50 -15.12 6.08 -12.88
C TYR A 50 -14.15 4.92 -12.62
N ILE A 51 -13.09 5.21 -11.89
CA ILE A 51 -12.10 4.24 -11.46
C ILE A 51 -12.02 4.29 -9.92
N ALA A 52 -11.93 3.14 -9.29
CA ALA A 52 -11.77 3.04 -7.85
C ALA A 52 -10.83 1.90 -7.46
N PHE A 53 -9.95 2.18 -6.51
CA PHE A 53 -9.26 1.18 -5.74
C PHE A 53 -9.93 1.05 -4.37
N SER A 54 -10.35 -0.16 -4.01
CA SER A 54 -11.02 -0.45 -2.75
C SER A 54 -10.40 -1.64 -2.05
N LEU A 55 -10.30 -1.56 -0.72
CA LEU A 55 -10.01 -2.70 0.15
C LEU A 55 -11.29 -3.22 0.79
N PHE A 56 -11.30 -4.50 1.15
CA PHE A 56 -12.46 -5.14 1.74
C PHE A 56 -12.09 -5.72 3.11
N ASP A 57 -12.68 -5.18 4.15
CA ASP A 57 -12.67 -5.84 5.46
C ASP A 57 -13.75 -6.94 5.54
N GLU A 58 -14.09 -7.36 6.73
CA GLU A 58 -15.10 -8.40 6.95
C GLU A 58 -16.48 -7.96 6.45
N ASN A 59 -16.88 -6.72 6.73
CA ASN A 59 -18.25 -6.23 6.53
C ASN A 59 -18.35 -5.11 5.49
N TYR A 60 -17.26 -4.41 5.21
CA TYR A 60 -17.27 -3.19 4.41
C TYR A 60 -16.35 -3.27 3.19
N GLN A 61 -16.76 -2.60 2.14
CA GLN A 61 -15.92 -2.11 1.08
C GLN A 61 -15.44 -0.70 1.45
N CYS A 62 -14.15 -0.50 1.49
CA CYS A 62 -13.53 0.78 1.81
C CYS A 62 -12.86 1.32 0.55
N LYS A 63 -13.38 2.41 -0.02
CA LYS A 63 -12.78 3.09 -1.16
C LYS A 63 -11.53 3.82 -0.68
N ILE A 64 -10.37 3.44 -1.19
CA ILE A 64 -9.10 4.06 -0.80
C ILE A 64 -8.77 5.24 -1.71
N SER A 65 -8.94 5.05 -3.03
CA SER A 65 -8.75 6.13 -4.01
C SER A 65 -9.73 5.99 -5.16
N THR A 66 -10.23 7.12 -5.65
CA THR A 66 -11.26 7.20 -6.68
C THR A 66 -11.00 8.38 -7.63
N THR A 67 -11.58 8.33 -8.83
CA THR A 67 -11.46 9.45 -9.79
C THR A 67 -12.56 10.49 -9.66
N ASN A 68 -13.49 10.36 -8.70
CA ASN A 68 -14.59 11.30 -8.48
C ASN A 68 -14.59 11.96 -7.09
N GLY A 69 -13.51 11.78 -6.31
CA GLY A 69 -13.35 12.40 -5.00
C GLY A 69 -14.14 11.74 -3.87
N THR A 70 -14.63 10.50 -4.06
CA THR A 70 -15.29 9.73 -2.99
C THR A 70 -14.32 8.85 -2.20
N ASP A 71 -13.10 9.34 -2.01
CA ASP A 71 -12.05 8.65 -1.27
C ASP A 71 -12.43 8.47 0.21
N ASN A 72 -11.93 7.40 0.81
CA ASN A 72 -12.17 7.05 2.22
C ASN A 72 -13.63 6.76 2.60
N GLU A 73 -14.54 6.60 1.63
CA GLU A 73 -15.89 6.16 1.90
C GLU A 73 -15.93 4.65 2.20
N LYS A 74 -16.79 4.28 3.15
CA LYS A 74 -17.12 2.89 3.49
C LYS A 74 -18.55 2.57 3.12
N SER A 75 -18.78 1.44 2.47
CA SER A 75 -20.10 0.89 2.19
C SER A 75 -20.20 -0.57 2.62
N GLU A 76 -21.37 -1.01 3.07
CA GLU A 76 -21.58 -2.41 3.44
C GLU A 76 -21.43 -3.33 2.23
N ARG A 77 -20.97 -4.55 2.49
CA ARG A 77 -20.90 -5.62 1.49
C ARG A 77 -22.29 -6.25 1.32
N THR A 78 -23.14 -5.57 0.56
CA THR A 78 -24.50 -6.03 0.25
C THR A 78 -24.52 -6.95 -0.97
N GLU A 79 -25.69 -7.54 -1.26
CA GLU A 79 -25.94 -8.32 -2.48
C GLU A 79 -25.73 -7.51 -3.76
N PHE A 80 -25.84 -6.19 -3.69
CA PHE A 80 -25.64 -5.28 -4.83
C PHE A 80 -24.17 -4.93 -5.07
N ASN A 81 -23.26 -5.42 -4.25
CA ASN A 81 -21.83 -5.12 -4.39
C ASN A 81 -21.17 -6.06 -5.39
N VAL A 82 -21.07 -5.63 -6.66
CA VAL A 82 -20.42 -6.39 -7.75
C VAL A 82 -18.94 -6.69 -7.41
N CYS A 83 -18.24 -5.72 -6.81
CA CYS A 83 -16.83 -5.86 -6.46
C CYS A 83 -16.55 -6.99 -5.46
N SER A 84 -17.53 -7.35 -4.60
CA SER A 84 -17.38 -8.47 -3.68
C SER A 84 -17.16 -9.82 -4.38
N TYR A 85 -17.65 -9.97 -5.62
CA TYR A 85 -17.47 -11.19 -6.43
C TYR A 85 -16.08 -11.27 -7.04
N VAL A 86 -15.41 -10.15 -7.27
CA VAL A 86 -14.04 -10.12 -7.78
C VAL A 86 -13.05 -10.76 -6.79
N LEU A 87 -13.35 -10.72 -5.49
CA LEU A 87 -12.49 -11.35 -4.46
C LEU A 87 -12.47 -12.89 -4.52
N LEU A 88 -13.36 -13.50 -5.30
CA LEU A 88 -13.49 -14.96 -5.41
C LEU A 88 -12.59 -15.59 -6.45
N SER A 89 -11.95 -14.78 -7.30
CA SER A 89 -11.12 -15.22 -8.40
C SER A 89 -9.79 -14.47 -8.44
N SER A 90 -8.77 -15.09 -9.00
CA SER A 90 -7.51 -14.43 -9.38
C SER A 90 -7.60 -13.73 -10.74
N GLU A 91 -8.65 -14.04 -11.53
CA GLU A 91 -8.85 -13.45 -12.84
C GLU A 91 -9.81 -12.27 -12.79
N PRO A 92 -9.67 -11.30 -13.70
CA PRO A 92 -10.55 -10.15 -13.79
C PRO A 92 -12.02 -10.56 -14.05
N THR A 93 -12.95 -9.80 -13.52
CA THR A 93 -14.37 -9.88 -13.83
C THR A 93 -14.70 -8.77 -14.83
N LEU A 94 -15.00 -9.15 -16.07
CA LEU A 94 -15.29 -8.22 -17.18
C LEU A 94 -16.75 -8.36 -17.59
N ILE A 95 -17.54 -7.31 -17.44
CA ILE A 95 -18.97 -7.28 -17.78
C ILE A 95 -19.21 -6.05 -18.66
N PRO A 96 -19.15 -6.20 -19.98
CA PRO A 96 -19.31 -5.05 -20.89
C PRO A 96 -20.66 -4.36 -20.79
N ASP A 97 -21.71 -5.10 -20.38
CA ASP A 97 -23.07 -4.57 -20.26
C ASP A 97 -23.81 -5.29 -19.13
N LEU A 98 -23.91 -4.64 -17.97
CA LEU A 98 -24.62 -5.15 -16.79
C LEU A 98 -26.10 -5.37 -17.05
N SER A 99 -26.73 -4.59 -17.96
CA SER A 99 -28.15 -4.72 -18.31
C SER A 99 -28.47 -6.00 -19.09
N LYS A 100 -27.47 -6.62 -19.70
CA LYS A 100 -27.57 -7.89 -20.42
C LYS A 100 -26.99 -9.07 -19.64
N HIS A 101 -26.41 -8.83 -18.48
CA HIS A 101 -25.81 -9.89 -17.67
C HIS A 101 -26.88 -10.58 -16.83
N GLU A 102 -27.02 -11.88 -16.95
CA GLU A 102 -28.06 -12.69 -16.30
C GLU A 102 -28.25 -12.39 -14.78
N LYS A 103 -27.13 -12.17 -14.08
CA LYS A 103 -27.11 -11.88 -12.66
C LYS A 103 -27.40 -10.42 -12.32
N TRP A 104 -26.89 -9.47 -13.13
CA TRP A 104 -26.84 -8.06 -12.77
C TRP A 104 -27.92 -7.22 -13.47
N MET A 105 -28.62 -7.76 -14.45
CA MET A 105 -29.69 -7.05 -15.14
C MET A 105 -30.84 -6.59 -14.21
N HIS A 106 -30.97 -7.21 -13.05
CA HIS A 106 -31.97 -6.83 -12.03
C HIS A 106 -31.38 -5.98 -10.90
N HIS A 107 -30.13 -5.52 -11.02
CA HIS A 107 -29.52 -4.62 -10.03
C HIS A 107 -30.28 -3.28 -10.01
N PRO A 108 -30.64 -2.73 -8.81
CA PRO A 108 -31.44 -1.51 -8.73
C PRO A 108 -30.88 -0.34 -9.51
N ALA A 109 -29.56 -0.11 -9.46
CA ALA A 109 -28.91 0.97 -10.20
C ALA A 109 -28.94 0.77 -11.73
N VAL A 110 -28.98 -0.48 -12.21
CA VAL A 110 -29.14 -0.79 -13.63
C VAL A 110 -30.58 -0.53 -14.06
N LEU A 111 -31.55 -0.94 -13.23
CA LEU A 111 -32.99 -0.76 -13.51
C LEU A 111 -33.42 0.71 -13.47
N SER A 112 -32.84 1.52 -12.60
CA SER A 112 -33.13 2.97 -12.53
C SER A 112 -32.60 3.76 -13.72
N GLY A 113 -31.61 3.20 -14.44
CA GLY A 113 -30.91 3.91 -15.51
C GLY A 113 -29.92 4.99 -15.02
N GLU A 114 -29.71 5.09 -13.70
CA GLU A 114 -28.78 6.07 -13.08
C GLU A 114 -27.43 5.45 -12.74
N GLY A 115 -27.28 4.13 -12.93
CA GLY A 115 -26.06 3.41 -12.59
C GLY A 115 -25.14 3.24 -13.78
N TYR A 116 -23.96 2.67 -13.47
CA TYR A 116 -23.00 2.26 -14.49
C TYR A 116 -23.48 0.99 -15.19
N LEU A 117 -23.22 0.89 -16.50
CA LEU A 117 -23.55 -0.27 -17.32
C LEU A 117 -22.32 -1.11 -17.68
N GLY A 118 -21.18 -0.47 -17.94
CA GLY A 118 -19.90 -1.15 -18.15
C GLY A 118 -19.17 -1.40 -16.81
N TYR A 119 -18.65 -2.61 -16.60
CA TYR A 119 -17.90 -2.99 -15.40
C TYR A 119 -16.67 -3.81 -15.74
N ALA A 120 -15.52 -3.44 -15.15
CA ALA A 120 -14.32 -4.26 -15.16
C ALA A 120 -13.68 -4.22 -13.76
N GLY A 121 -13.60 -5.38 -13.10
CA GLY A 121 -13.02 -5.52 -11.76
C GLY A 121 -11.79 -6.40 -11.78
N PHE A 122 -10.69 -5.92 -11.21
CA PHE A 122 -9.41 -6.61 -11.12
C PHE A 122 -9.09 -6.87 -9.64
N PRO A 123 -8.83 -8.12 -9.24
CA PRO A 123 -8.47 -8.41 -7.86
C PRO A 123 -7.08 -7.87 -7.55
N VAL A 124 -6.95 -7.24 -6.37
CA VAL A 124 -5.65 -6.79 -5.83
C VAL A 124 -5.16 -7.87 -4.88
N ILE A 125 -4.22 -8.69 -5.36
CA ILE A 125 -3.75 -9.89 -4.67
C ILE A 125 -2.33 -9.65 -4.14
N ASN A 126 -2.13 -9.79 -2.83
CA ASN A 126 -0.82 -9.63 -2.21
C ASN A 126 0.12 -10.82 -2.45
N LYS A 127 1.37 -10.72 -2.02
CA LYS A 127 2.40 -11.77 -2.14
C LYS A 127 2.02 -13.10 -1.46
N ASP A 128 1.12 -13.06 -0.48
CA ASP A 128 0.64 -14.23 0.27
C ASP A 128 -0.63 -14.86 -0.37
N ASN A 129 -0.99 -14.45 -1.59
CA ASN A 129 -2.17 -14.88 -2.36
C ASN A 129 -3.52 -14.56 -1.69
N TYR A 130 -3.62 -13.46 -0.96
CA TYR A 130 -4.88 -12.96 -0.46
C TYR A 130 -5.40 -11.83 -1.36
N ALA A 131 -6.64 -11.93 -1.85
CA ALA A 131 -7.33 -10.84 -2.51
C ALA A 131 -7.72 -9.78 -1.48
N LEU A 132 -6.88 -8.76 -1.31
CA LEU A 132 -7.10 -7.69 -0.31
C LEU A 132 -8.26 -6.79 -0.69
N GLY A 133 -8.46 -6.59 -1.99
CA GLY A 133 -9.43 -5.67 -2.53
C GLY A 133 -9.57 -5.76 -4.04
N THR A 134 -10.11 -4.71 -4.62
CA THR A 134 -10.39 -4.64 -6.05
C THR A 134 -9.97 -3.30 -6.64
N PHE A 135 -9.50 -3.35 -7.87
CA PHE A 135 -9.33 -2.19 -8.73
C PHE A 135 -10.42 -2.24 -9.79
N CYS A 136 -11.40 -1.33 -9.72
CA CYS A 136 -12.61 -1.36 -10.51
C CYS A 136 -12.69 -0.19 -11.48
N LEU A 137 -13.17 -0.46 -12.67
CA LEU A 137 -13.49 0.50 -13.72
C LEU A 137 -14.97 0.40 -14.03
N LEU A 138 -15.67 1.52 -14.03
CA LEU A 138 -17.09 1.60 -14.32
C LEU A 138 -17.36 2.64 -15.39
N ASN A 139 -18.32 2.34 -16.25
CA ASN A 139 -18.72 3.23 -17.34
C ASN A 139 -20.24 3.37 -17.38
N SER A 140 -20.75 4.59 -17.58
CA SER A 140 -22.18 4.87 -17.66
C SER A 140 -22.86 4.18 -18.85
N GLU A 141 -22.15 4.03 -19.95
CA GLU A 141 -22.58 3.27 -21.11
C GLU A 141 -21.94 1.88 -21.14
N PRO A 142 -22.52 0.90 -21.89
CA PRO A 142 -21.83 -0.36 -22.14
C PRO A 142 -20.45 -0.15 -22.72
N ALA A 143 -19.44 -0.77 -22.09
CA ALA A 143 -18.05 -0.62 -22.48
C ALA A 143 -17.27 -1.90 -22.28
N ALA A 144 -16.36 -2.20 -23.20
CA ALA A 144 -15.48 -3.35 -23.15
C ALA A 144 -14.02 -2.89 -23.24
N LEU A 145 -13.17 -3.52 -22.43
CA LEU A 145 -11.72 -3.35 -22.55
C LEU A 145 -11.17 -4.25 -23.66
N SER A 146 -10.24 -3.73 -24.46
CA SER A 146 -9.45 -4.55 -25.37
C SER A 146 -8.50 -5.46 -24.56
N GLU A 147 -8.03 -6.54 -25.15
CA GLU A 147 -7.06 -7.45 -24.48
C GLU A 147 -5.80 -6.70 -24.03
N HIS A 148 -5.38 -5.69 -24.80
CA HIS A 148 -4.23 -4.87 -24.42
C HIS A 148 -4.52 -4.05 -23.15
N GLN A 149 -5.69 -3.41 -23.09
CA GLN A 149 -6.11 -2.67 -21.90
C GLN A 149 -6.28 -3.59 -20.69
N VAL A 150 -6.87 -4.77 -20.85
CA VAL A 150 -6.98 -5.77 -19.76
C VAL A 150 -5.60 -6.12 -19.20
N ARG A 151 -4.60 -6.36 -20.05
CA ARG A 151 -3.22 -6.64 -19.58
C ARG A 151 -2.62 -5.46 -18.83
N LEU A 152 -2.81 -4.22 -19.32
CA LEU A 152 -2.30 -3.02 -18.66
C LEU A 152 -2.95 -2.81 -17.29
N ILE A 153 -4.27 -2.91 -17.21
CA ILE A 153 -5.00 -2.70 -15.94
C ILE A 153 -4.68 -3.81 -14.94
N LYS A 154 -4.53 -5.07 -15.39
CA LYS A 154 -4.04 -6.16 -14.53
C LYS A 154 -2.67 -5.82 -13.96
N GLY A 155 -1.75 -5.31 -14.79
CA GLY A 155 -0.44 -4.84 -14.33
C GLY A 155 -0.52 -3.69 -13.32
N ILE A 156 -1.48 -2.77 -13.46
CA ILE A 156 -1.72 -1.72 -12.46
C ILE A 156 -2.20 -2.33 -11.13
N ALA A 157 -3.17 -3.26 -11.15
CA ALA A 157 -3.64 -3.93 -9.94
C ALA A 157 -2.51 -4.69 -9.21
N GLU A 158 -1.62 -5.34 -9.96
CA GLU A 158 -0.41 -5.99 -9.42
C GLU A 158 0.56 -4.97 -8.80
N ARG A 159 0.72 -3.78 -9.39
CA ARG A 159 1.54 -2.70 -8.82
C ARG A 159 0.95 -2.12 -7.54
N ILE A 160 -0.37 -1.96 -7.49
CA ILE A 160 -1.08 -1.58 -6.26
C ILE A 160 -0.81 -2.61 -5.15
N ALA A 161 -0.95 -3.90 -5.44
CA ALA A 161 -0.67 -4.97 -4.48
C ALA A 161 0.79 -4.94 -3.99
N HIS A 162 1.74 -4.76 -4.90
CA HIS A 162 3.16 -4.63 -4.56
C HIS A 162 3.46 -3.41 -3.69
N GLN A 163 2.84 -2.26 -3.98
CA GLN A 163 2.96 -1.05 -3.16
C GLN A 163 2.46 -1.30 -1.74
N ILE A 164 1.31 -1.99 -1.59
CA ILE A 164 0.76 -2.38 -0.29
C ILE A 164 1.75 -3.28 0.47
N ASP A 165 2.31 -4.28 -0.20
CA ASP A 165 3.27 -5.21 0.41
C ASP A 165 4.53 -4.50 0.90
N ILE A 166 5.06 -3.55 0.11
CA ILE A 166 6.22 -2.74 0.52
C ILE A 166 5.89 -1.91 1.76
N GLN A 167 4.77 -1.17 1.74
CA GLN A 167 4.36 -0.33 2.86
C GLN A 167 4.13 -1.15 4.14
N THR A 168 3.46 -2.30 4.02
CA THR A 168 3.21 -3.22 5.13
C THR A 168 4.52 -3.75 5.72
N ASN A 169 5.43 -4.23 4.87
CA ASN A 169 6.73 -4.72 5.32
C ASN A 169 7.59 -3.62 5.96
N GLN A 170 7.59 -2.41 5.42
CA GLN A 170 8.32 -1.28 6.00
C GLN A 170 7.79 -0.94 7.39
N ARG A 171 6.47 -0.89 7.54
CA ARG A 171 5.81 -0.63 8.83
C ARG A 171 6.17 -1.70 9.87
N GLU A 172 6.05 -2.98 9.52
CA GLU A 172 6.37 -4.11 10.41
C GLU A 172 7.85 -4.09 10.79
N THR A 173 8.76 -3.92 9.81
CA THR A 173 10.20 -3.84 10.05
C THR A 173 10.55 -2.67 10.98
N THR A 174 9.89 -1.53 10.82
CA THR A 174 10.10 -0.37 11.69
C THR A 174 9.68 -0.65 13.12
N VAL A 175 8.51 -1.27 13.32
CA VAL A 175 8.01 -1.64 14.65
C VAL A 175 8.96 -2.64 15.32
N ASP A 176 9.38 -3.68 14.61
CA ASP A 176 10.32 -4.70 15.13
C ASP A 176 11.68 -4.08 15.47
N ALA A 177 12.17 -3.17 14.62
CA ALA A 177 13.43 -2.47 14.88
C ALA A 177 13.35 -1.61 16.14
N VAL A 178 12.27 -0.85 16.31
CA VAL A 178 12.06 -0.01 17.51
C VAL A 178 11.93 -0.87 18.77
N GLN A 179 11.17 -1.97 18.73
CA GLN A 179 11.04 -2.89 19.85
C GLN A 179 12.38 -3.54 20.23
N SER A 180 13.14 -3.99 19.23
CA SER A 180 14.46 -4.57 19.44
C SER A 180 15.44 -3.56 20.03
N ALA A 181 15.43 -2.33 19.51
CA ALA A 181 16.25 -1.24 20.01
C ALA A 181 15.91 -0.89 21.46
N LEU A 182 14.63 -0.79 21.79
CA LEU A 182 14.17 -0.53 23.15
C LEU A 182 14.64 -1.62 24.12
N ARG A 183 14.47 -2.90 23.76
CA ARG A 183 14.94 -4.04 24.58
C ARG A 183 16.46 -3.99 24.79
N THR A 184 17.22 -3.71 23.76
CA THR A 184 18.68 -3.59 23.82
C THR A 184 19.08 -2.42 24.71
N PHE A 185 18.46 -1.25 24.54
CA PHE A 185 18.75 -0.07 25.35
C PHE A 185 18.46 -0.31 26.83
N THR A 186 17.29 -0.88 27.16
CA THR A 186 16.89 -1.18 28.53
C THR A 186 17.76 -2.25 29.20
N SER A 187 18.37 -3.15 28.43
CA SER A 187 19.32 -4.15 28.96
C SER A 187 20.70 -3.58 29.31
N ILE A 188 21.10 -2.48 28.67
CA ILE A 188 22.40 -1.85 28.81
C ILE A 188 22.36 -0.63 29.74
N SER A 189 21.21 0.06 29.79
CA SER A 189 20.97 1.23 30.61
C SER A 189 20.30 0.82 31.91
N SER A 190 20.86 1.28 33.05
CA SER A 190 20.24 1.06 34.37
C SER A 190 18.92 1.83 34.57
N ASP A 191 18.65 2.81 33.72
CA ASP A 191 17.44 3.63 33.74
C ASP A 191 16.45 3.20 32.63
N ASN A 192 15.39 2.52 33.02
CA ASN A 192 14.30 2.09 32.13
C ASN A 192 13.34 3.25 31.76
N ASN A 193 13.88 4.40 31.39
CA ASN A 193 13.08 5.59 31.09
C ASN A 193 12.92 5.76 29.58
N LEU A 194 11.68 5.65 29.08
CA LEU A 194 11.32 5.90 27.70
C LEU A 194 11.71 7.31 27.21
N PHE A 195 11.70 8.29 28.10
CA PHE A 195 12.13 9.64 27.80
C PHE A 195 13.61 9.69 27.38
N ILE A 196 14.47 9.02 28.17
CA ILE A 196 15.92 8.93 27.87
C ILE A 196 16.15 8.18 26.55
N PHE A 197 15.45 7.07 26.33
CA PHE A 197 15.50 6.34 25.07
C PHE A 197 15.09 7.19 23.88
N ASN A 198 14.00 7.95 23.98
CA ASN A 198 13.53 8.84 22.92
C ASN A 198 14.53 9.96 22.62
N ASN A 199 15.10 10.58 23.66
CA ASN A 199 16.13 11.60 23.50
C ASN A 199 17.40 11.03 22.86
N PHE A 200 17.85 9.84 23.29
CA PHE A 200 18.97 9.15 22.68
C PHE A 200 18.72 8.85 21.19
N LEU A 201 17.55 8.33 20.83
CA LEU A 201 17.17 8.11 19.43
C LEU A 201 17.17 9.41 18.63
N SER A 202 16.71 10.51 19.21
CA SER A 202 16.70 11.81 18.56
C SER A 202 18.12 12.27 18.18
N VAL A 203 19.07 12.10 19.10
CA VAL A 203 20.49 12.38 18.81
C VAL A 203 21.05 11.43 17.74
N CYS A 204 20.70 10.14 17.80
CA CYS A 204 21.10 9.16 16.77
C CYS A 204 20.60 9.53 15.36
N LEU A 205 19.45 10.22 15.28
CA LEU A 205 18.86 10.71 14.03
C LEU A 205 19.33 12.11 13.63
N GLY A 206 20.30 12.69 14.35
CA GLY A 206 20.82 14.02 14.10
C GLY A 206 19.86 15.17 14.47
N LYS A 207 18.86 14.91 15.32
CA LYS A 207 17.97 15.95 15.81
C LYS A 207 18.60 16.66 17.00
N SER A 208 18.45 17.99 17.06
CA SER A 208 18.85 18.78 18.23
C SER A 208 17.86 18.58 19.39
N LEU A 209 18.39 18.51 20.60
CA LEU A 209 17.60 18.44 21.84
C LEU A 209 17.72 19.74 22.63
N PRO A 210 16.74 20.04 23.51
CA PRO A 210 16.89 21.05 24.53
C PRO A 210 18.14 20.81 25.39
N SER A 211 18.78 21.89 25.86
CA SER A 211 20.06 21.79 26.60
C SER A 211 19.97 20.93 27.85
N ASP A 212 18.84 20.93 28.54
CA ASP A 212 18.67 20.16 29.78
C ASP A 212 18.52 18.66 29.49
N ASP A 213 17.84 18.27 28.38
CA ASP A 213 17.72 16.90 27.94
C ASP A 213 19.09 16.36 27.48
N MET A 214 19.88 17.19 26.81
CA MET A 214 21.24 16.83 26.37
C MET A 214 22.14 16.56 27.57
N LYS A 215 22.07 17.41 28.64
CA LYS A 215 22.84 17.20 29.87
C LYS A 215 22.58 15.84 30.52
N ILE A 216 21.33 15.36 30.46
CA ILE A 216 20.98 14.04 30.99
C ILE A 216 21.71 12.93 30.24
N LEU A 217 21.75 13.02 28.90
CA LEU A 217 22.46 12.06 28.08
C LEU A 217 23.98 12.11 28.30
N ASP A 218 24.55 13.34 28.48
CA ASP A 218 25.96 13.54 28.80
C ASP A 218 26.33 12.92 30.16
N GLN A 219 25.50 13.11 31.19
CA GLN A 219 25.70 12.52 32.52
C GLN A 219 25.66 10.99 32.48
N MET A 220 24.88 10.40 31.57
CA MET A 220 24.85 8.96 31.35
C MET A 220 26.02 8.45 30.47
N GLY A 221 26.83 9.36 29.97
CA GLY A 221 27.94 9.07 29.07
C GLY A 221 27.51 8.59 27.69
N LEU A 222 26.28 8.91 27.28
CA LEU A 222 25.75 8.55 25.96
C LEU A 222 26.11 9.56 24.87
N THR A 223 26.32 10.81 25.30
CA THR A 223 26.76 11.92 24.43
C THR A 223 27.93 12.66 25.04
N GLU A 224 28.67 13.39 24.21
CA GLU A 224 29.73 14.32 24.55
C GLU A 224 29.73 15.47 23.54
N ASN A 225 29.68 16.73 23.99
CA ASN A 225 29.62 17.91 23.12
C ASN A 225 28.54 17.88 22.07
N ALA A 226 27.33 17.44 22.46
CA ALA A 226 26.15 17.26 21.61
C ALA A 226 26.27 16.19 20.50
N GLU A 227 27.32 15.36 20.53
CA GLU A 227 27.51 14.22 19.65
C GLU A 227 27.45 12.90 20.42
N LEU A 228 27.25 11.79 19.71
CA LEU A 228 27.32 10.47 20.33
C LEU A 228 28.72 10.16 20.84
N SER A 229 28.83 9.84 22.11
CA SER A 229 30.06 9.35 22.75
C SER A 229 30.50 7.99 22.17
N PRO A 230 31.68 7.48 22.46
CA PRO A 230 32.08 6.11 22.12
C PRO A 230 31.09 5.06 22.64
N LYS A 231 30.59 5.23 23.88
CA LYS A 231 29.58 4.38 24.49
C LYS A 231 28.25 4.48 23.74
N GLY A 232 27.80 5.71 23.40
CA GLY A 232 26.58 5.93 22.62
C GLY A 232 26.65 5.30 21.23
N LYS A 233 27.80 5.42 20.55
CA LYS A 233 28.03 4.78 19.23
C LYS A 233 28.02 3.26 19.31
N ASP A 234 28.50 2.68 20.41
CA ASP A 234 28.47 1.23 20.62
C ASP A 234 27.04 0.72 20.87
N ILE A 235 26.27 1.42 21.71
CA ILE A 235 24.85 1.12 21.94
C ILE A 235 24.05 1.22 20.63
N LEU A 236 24.25 2.28 19.83
CA LEU A 236 23.60 2.43 18.53
C LEU A 236 23.90 1.23 17.60
N ARG A 237 25.14 0.76 17.59
CA ARG A 237 25.55 -0.44 16.83
C ARG A 237 24.80 -1.69 17.32
N GLN A 238 24.73 -1.90 18.63
CA GLN A 238 24.05 -3.05 19.23
C GLN A 238 22.54 -3.02 18.97
N MET A 239 21.91 -1.83 18.91
CA MET A 239 20.52 -1.65 18.56
C MET A 239 20.21 -1.93 17.08
N LYS A 240 21.22 -2.07 16.23
CA LYS A 240 21.11 -2.33 14.78
C LYS A 240 20.25 -1.31 14.01
N LEU A 241 20.15 -0.09 14.52
CA LEU A 241 19.40 1.00 13.89
C LEU A 241 20.18 1.77 12.83
N GLN A 242 21.44 1.40 12.58
CA GLN A 242 22.21 2.02 11.52
C GLN A 242 21.61 1.66 10.15
N PRO A 243 21.34 2.64 9.27
CA PRO A 243 20.93 2.34 7.92
C PRO A 243 22.02 1.52 7.23
N LYS A 244 21.63 0.46 6.52
CA LYS A 244 22.55 -0.26 5.63
C LYS A 244 23.00 0.72 4.54
N VAL A 245 24.14 1.33 4.73
CA VAL A 245 24.74 2.20 3.71
C VAL A 245 25.17 1.30 2.56
N MET A 246 24.38 1.28 1.50
CA MET A 246 24.84 0.73 0.23
C MET A 246 25.95 1.64 -0.30
N LYS A 247 27.18 1.17 -0.23
CA LYS A 247 28.30 1.84 -0.89
C LYS A 247 28.01 1.79 -2.39
N LYS A 248 27.55 2.91 -2.95
CA LYS A 248 27.45 3.04 -4.41
C LYS A 248 28.87 2.96 -4.98
N LYS A 249 29.08 2.04 -5.92
CA LYS A 249 30.33 2.01 -6.69
C LYS A 249 30.39 3.31 -7.51
N ILE A 250 31.34 4.17 -7.22
CA ILE A 250 31.60 5.34 -8.05
C ILE A 250 32.35 4.78 -9.27
N VAL A 251 31.66 4.74 -10.42
CA VAL A 251 32.30 4.38 -11.68
C VAL A 251 32.98 5.67 -12.19
N SER A 252 34.32 5.67 -12.20
CA SER A 252 35.10 6.73 -12.80
C SER A 252 34.91 6.71 -14.33
N SER A 253 35.05 7.86 -14.98
CA SER A 253 35.00 7.93 -16.44
C SER A 253 36.06 7.04 -17.12
N LYS A 254 37.13 6.68 -16.42
CA LYS A 254 38.15 5.75 -16.88
C LYS A 254 37.69 4.28 -16.87
N ASP A 255 36.63 3.96 -16.15
CA ASP A 255 36.07 2.60 -16.04
C ASP A 255 34.86 2.39 -16.97
N LYS A 256 34.51 3.38 -17.79
CA LYS A 256 33.47 3.22 -18.80
C LYS A 256 34.02 2.36 -19.94
N PRO A 257 33.28 1.32 -20.35
CA PRO A 257 33.64 0.59 -21.55
C PRO A 257 33.68 1.55 -22.75
N GLN A 258 34.76 1.51 -23.52
CA GLN A 258 35.04 2.37 -24.67
C GLN A 258 33.91 2.35 -25.72
N PHE A 259 33.16 1.26 -25.79
CA PHE A 259 32.05 1.10 -26.71
C PHE A 259 30.85 2.05 -26.44
N LEU A 260 30.70 2.58 -25.22
CA LEU A 260 29.65 3.55 -24.89
C LEU A 260 29.99 4.96 -25.42
N ASP A 261 31.29 5.28 -25.50
CA ASP A 261 31.77 6.54 -26.09
C ASP A 261 31.66 6.50 -27.61
N ASP A 262 31.85 5.31 -28.22
CA ASP A 262 31.66 5.08 -29.66
C ASP A 262 30.16 5.19 -30.08
N LEU A 263 29.26 4.69 -29.22
CA LEU A 263 27.80 4.74 -29.48
C LEU A 263 27.18 6.14 -29.36
N LEU A 264 27.78 7.01 -28.53
CA LEU A 264 27.35 8.40 -28.32
C LEU A 264 28.04 9.38 -29.30
N GLY A 265 29.11 8.94 -29.95
CA GLY A 265 29.79 9.73 -31.00
C GLY A 265 29.19 9.61 -32.39
N GLU A 266 28.24 8.68 -32.60
CA GLU A 266 27.51 8.47 -33.86
C GLU A 266 26.10 9.11 -33.86
N LEU A 267 25.66 9.79 -32.80
CA LEU A 267 24.42 10.55 -32.69
C LEU A 267 24.69 12.05 -32.78
#